data_299a7cdf34fdb8bbf7bd112ac4fc57d9
#
_entry.id   299a7cdf34fdb8bbf7bd112ac4fc57d9
#
_cell.length_a   1.000
_cell.length_b   1.000
_cell.length_c   1.000
_cell.angle_alpha   90.00
_cell.angle_beta   90.00
_cell.angle_gamma   90.00
#
_symmetry.space_group_name_H-M   'P 1'
#
loop_
_entity.id
_entity.type
_entity.pdbx_description
1 polymer ?
#
loop_
_entity_poly.entity_id
_entity_poly.type
_entity_poly.pdbx_seq_one_letter_code
_entity_poly.pdbx_strand_id
1 'polypeptide(L)'
;SKTSLCGSMPARALSINSDYHSLLLRALVSIPRVYPGDTVWWHPDVVHAVEDQHNGNEYSNVVYVGAVPYCEKNLKNAKKQAIKFLKGESPPDFAAENYEVNYIGRATINDLTELGKKQMALISW
;
A
#
# COMPACT_ATOMS: atom_id res chain seq x y z
N SER A 1 16.77 20.55 -4.87
CA SER A 1 17.68 19.46 -5.23
C SER A 1 17.05 18.60 -6.34
N LYS A 2 17.87 18.10 -7.28
CA LYS A 2 17.40 17.17 -8.33
C LYS A 2 16.93 15.82 -7.77
N THR A 3 17.22 15.52 -6.52
CA THR A 3 16.95 14.25 -5.85
C THR A 3 15.86 14.32 -4.80
N SER A 4 15.35 15.52 -4.49
CA SER A 4 14.23 15.68 -3.57
C SER A 4 13.25 16.71 -4.10
N LEU A 5 12.01 16.33 -4.26
CA LEU A 5 10.92 17.19 -4.66
C LEU A 5 10.23 17.71 -3.39
N CYS A 6 10.14 19.04 -3.26
CA CYS A 6 9.48 19.70 -2.11
C CYS A 6 9.96 19.18 -0.74
N GLY A 7 11.25 18.87 -0.61
CA GLY A 7 11.82 18.37 0.64
C GLY A 7 11.50 16.90 0.98
N SER A 8 10.80 16.17 0.09
CA SER A 8 10.56 14.74 0.32
C SER A 8 11.85 13.94 0.25
N MET A 9 11.93 12.89 1.06
CA MET A 9 13.04 11.95 1.01
C MET A 9 12.93 11.07 -0.24
N PRO A 10 14.06 10.70 -0.89
CA PRO A 10 14.04 9.72 -1.98
C PRO A 10 13.33 8.44 -1.56
N ALA A 11 12.58 7.83 -2.48
CA ALA A 11 11.81 6.60 -2.27
C ALA A 11 10.71 6.68 -1.18
N ARG A 12 10.29 7.87 -0.82
CA ARG A 12 9.11 8.10 0.03
C ARG A 12 7.98 8.72 -0.78
N ALA A 13 6.75 8.41 -0.38
CA ALA A 13 5.59 9.09 -0.93
C ALA A 13 5.63 10.59 -0.61
N LEU A 14 5.32 11.42 -1.60
CA LEU A 14 5.19 12.86 -1.41
C LEU A 14 3.77 13.17 -0.93
N SER A 15 3.65 13.72 0.26
CA SER A 15 2.37 14.24 0.75
C SER A 15 2.05 15.55 0.07
N ILE A 16 0.91 15.59 -0.63
CA ILE A 16 0.40 16.79 -1.28
C ILE A 16 -0.42 17.60 -0.27
N ASN A 17 -0.25 18.92 -0.26
CA ASN A 17 -1.01 19.80 0.61
C ASN A 17 -1.42 21.11 -0.10
N SER A 18 -2.35 21.84 0.49
CA SER A 18 -2.92 23.07 -0.07
C SER A 18 -1.89 24.22 -0.19
N ASP A 19 -0.93 24.28 0.71
CA ASP A 19 0.01 25.42 0.79
C ASP A 19 0.97 25.47 -0.39
N TYR A 20 1.42 24.28 -0.85
CA TYR A 20 2.43 24.16 -1.90
C TYR A 20 1.90 23.57 -3.21
N HIS A 21 0.76 22.88 -3.18
CA HIS A 21 0.29 22.08 -4.31
C HIS A 21 -1.17 22.38 -4.69
N SER A 22 -1.62 23.61 -4.50
CA SER A 22 -3.01 24.02 -4.72
C SER A 22 -3.55 23.70 -6.13
N LEU A 23 -2.70 23.76 -7.16
CA LEU A 23 -3.10 23.40 -8.53
C LEU A 23 -3.38 21.91 -8.68
N LEU A 24 -2.61 21.05 -8.02
CA LEU A 24 -2.85 19.60 -8.04
C LEU A 24 -4.15 19.26 -7.32
N LEU A 25 -4.41 19.87 -6.17
CA LEU A 25 -5.67 19.64 -5.45
C LEU A 25 -6.89 20.08 -6.26
N ARG A 26 -6.79 21.17 -7.01
CA ARG A 26 -7.86 21.63 -7.90
C ARG A 26 -8.10 20.72 -9.11
N ALA A 27 -7.11 19.92 -9.48
CA ALA A 27 -7.20 18.96 -10.58
C ALA A 27 -7.77 17.59 -10.14
N LEU A 28 -7.93 17.36 -8.83
CA LEU A 28 -8.52 16.13 -8.34
C LEU A 28 -10.00 16.02 -8.77
N VAL A 29 -10.39 14.83 -9.18
CA VAL A 29 -11.77 14.49 -9.51
C VAL A 29 -12.13 13.19 -8.79
N SER A 30 -13.39 13.05 -8.39
CA SER A 30 -13.86 11.80 -7.80
C SER A 30 -13.83 10.67 -8.82
N ILE A 31 -13.51 9.47 -8.36
CA ILE A 31 -13.63 8.27 -9.19
C ILE A 31 -15.13 8.01 -9.48
N PRO A 32 -15.47 7.35 -10.61
CA PRO A 32 -16.84 6.92 -10.86
C PRO A 32 -17.37 6.03 -9.72
N ARG A 33 -18.69 5.97 -9.61
CA ARG A 33 -19.32 5.07 -8.64
C ARG A 33 -18.88 3.63 -8.88
N VAL A 34 -18.42 2.96 -7.83
CA VAL A 34 -18.00 1.55 -7.85
C VAL A 34 -19.00 0.69 -7.07
N TYR A 35 -19.08 -0.58 -7.42
CA TYR A 35 -19.98 -1.55 -6.83
C TYR A 35 -19.19 -2.71 -6.20
N PRO A 36 -19.80 -3.51 -5.32
CA PRO A 36 -19.15 -4.71 -4.79
C PRO A 36 -18.64 -5.63 -5.90
N GLY A 37 -17.35 -5.96 -5.85
CA GLY A 37 -16.67 -6.74 -6.88
C GLY A 37 -15.87 -5.92 -7.89
N ASP A 38 -16.08 -4.61 -7.95
CA ASP A 38 -15.24 -3.73 -8.78
C ASP A 38 -13.85 -3.56 -8.17
N THR A 39 -12.88 -3.29 -9.05
CA THR A 39 -11.52 -2.94 -8.66
C THR A 39 -11.13 -1.61 -9.25
N VAL A 40 -10.41 -0.81 -8.48
CA VAL A 40 -9.86 0.47 -8.92
C VAL A 40 -8.35 0.32 -9.09
N TRP A 41 -7.85 0.61 -10.28
CA TRP A 41 -6.43 0.53 -10.61
C TRP A 41 -5.87 1.93 -10.79
N TRP A 42 -4.73 2.20 -10.16
CA TRP A 42 -3.99 3.45 -10.37
C TRP A 42 -2.49 3.22 -10.38
N HIS A 43 -1.79 4.10 -11.06
CA HIS A 43 -0.33 4.13 -11.03
C HIS A 43 0.14 4.78 -9.72
N PRO A 44 1.24 4.33 -9.09
CA PRO A 44 1.75 4.91 -7.84
C PRO A 44 2.04 6.42 -7.89
N ASP A 45 2.32 6.97 -9.08
CA ASP A 45 2.59 8.40 -9.26
C ASP A 45 1.31 9.24 -9.41
N VAL A 46 0.13 8.63 -9.40
CA VAL A 46 -1.14 9.37 -9.44
C VAL A 46 -1.40 9.99 -8.07
N VAL A 47 -1.61 11.29 -8.06
CA VAL A 47 -2.03 12.01 -6.85
C VAL A 47 -3.45 11.59 -6.50
N HIS A 48 -3.63 11.09 -5.30
CA HIS A 48 -4.91 10.60 -4.80
C HIS A 48 -5.12 11.00 -3.34
N ALA A 49 -6.36 11.10 -2.94
CA ALA A 49 -6.76 11.41 -1.58
C ALA A 49 -8.06 10.70 -1.22
N VAL A 50 -8.34 10.58 0.05
CA VAL A 50 -9.67 10.23 0.55
C VAL A 50 -10.53 11.48 0.55
N GLU A 51 -11.82 11.36 0.22
CA GLU A 51 -12.76 12.48 0.28
C GLU A 51 -12.90 13.00 1.72
N ASP A 52 -13.09 14.31 1.85
CA ASP A 52 -13.20 14.98 3.16
C ASP A 52 -14.45 14.55 3.94
N GLN A 53 -15.49 14.11 3.24
CA GLN A 53 -16.76 13.74 3.85
C GLN A 53 -17.11 12.29 3.51
N HIS A 54 -17.49 11.56 4.54
CA HIS A 54 -18.03 10.21 4.43
C HIS A 54 -19.54 10.26 4.71
N ASN A 55 -20.35 10.09 3.67
CA ASN A 55 -21.81 10.16 3.73
C ASN A 55 -22.50 8.78 3.82
N GLY A 56 -21.73 7.71 3.99
CA GLY A 56 -22.24 6.35 4.17
C GLY A 56 -22.57 6.03 5.63
N ASN A 57 -23.36 4.99 5.83
CA ASN A 57 -23.72 4.49 7.16
C ASN A 57 -22.73 3.43 7.69
N GLU A 58 -21.83 2.96 6.85
CA GLU A 58 -20.88 1.89 7.14
C GLU A 58 -19.44 2.43 7.10
N TYR A 59 -18.48 1.66 7.62
CA TYR A 59 -17.07 2.02 7.51
C TYR A 59 -16.61 1.98 6.05
N SER A 60 -15.86 3.01 5.64
CA SER A 60 -15.12 2.99 4.38
C SER A 60 -13.77 2.34 4.59
N ASN A 61 -13.50 1.28 3.88
CA ASN A 61 -12.22 0.59 3.93
C ASN A 61 -11.77 0.16 2.54
N VAL A 62 -10.47 -0.03 2.36
CA VAL A 62 -9.87 -0.49 1.12
C VAL A 62 -8.82 -1.55 1.43
N VAL A 63 -8.64 -2.49 0.52
CA VAL A 63 -7.54 -3.45 0.53
C VAL A 63 -6.61 -3.14 -0.63
N TYR A 64 -5.36 -2.86 -0.31
CA TYR A 64 -4.33 -2.62 -1.33
C TYR A 64 -3.75 -3.95 -1.81
N VAL A 65 -3.77 -4.14 -3.12
CA VAL A 65 -3.14 -5.29 -3.77
C VAL A 65 -2.08 -4.79 -4.73
N GLY A 66 -0.82 -5.06 -4.43
CA GLY A 66 0.30 -4.66 -5.28
C GLY A 66 0.30 -5.48 -6.58
N ALA A 67 0.16 -4.78 -7.73
CA ALA A 67 0.29 -5.37 -9.06
C ALA A 67 1.60 -4.87 -9.69
N VAL A 68 2.69 -5.57 -9.42
CA VAL A 68 4.02 -5.16 -9.86
C VAL A 68 4.67 -6.23 -10.75
N PRO A 69 5.46 -5.83 -11.77
CA PRO A 69 6.16 -6.78 -12.62
C PRO A 69 7.23 -7.54 -11.82
N TYR A 70 7.49 -8.78 -12.23
CA TYR A 70 8.61 -9.53 -11.70
C TYR A 70 9.92 -8.86 -12.08
N CYS A 71 10.70 -8.48 -11.09
CA CYS A 71 12.08 -8.00 -11.24
C CYS A 71 12.86 -8.24 -9.95
N GLU A 72 14.18 -8.19 -10.03
CA GLU A 72 15.05 -8.44 -8.87
C GLU A 72 14.76 -7.51 -7.69
N LYS A 73 14.49 -6.23 -7.96
CA LYS A 73 14.15 -5.24 -6.92
C LYS A 73 12.88 -5.65 -6.18
N ASN A 74 11.82 -6.02 -6.90
CA ASN A 74 10.54 -6.40 -6.31
C ASN A 74 10.65 -7.73 -5.55
N LEU A 75 11.38 -8.71 -6.10
CA LEU A 75 11.66 -9.97 -5.42
C LEU A 75 12.43 -9.76 -4.10
N LYS A 76 13.43 -8.88 -4.10
CA LYS A 76 14.18 -8.53 -2.90
C LYS A 76 13.29 -7.88 -1.83
N ASN A 77 12.36 -7.02 -2.25
CA ASN A 77 11.39 -6.42 -1.33
C ASN A 77 10.40 -7.46 -0.80
N ALA A 78 9.86 -8.33 -1.65
CA ALA A 78 8.95 -9.40 -1.23
C ALA A 78 9.61 -10.34 -0.19
N LYS A 79 10.88 -10.70 -0.36
CA LYS A 79 11.64 -11.49 0.63
C LYS A 79 11.77 -10.78 1.98
N LYS A 80 11.99 -9.47 1.98
CA LYS A 80 12.03 -8.69 3.23
C LYS A 80 10.67 -8.66 3.91
N GLN A 81 9.61 -8.46 3.13
CA GLN A 81 8.23 -8.46 3.62
C GLN A 81 7.85 -9.84 4.19
N ALA A 82 8.24 -10.94 3.54
CA ALA A 82 8.03 -12.29 4.03
C ALA A 82 8.61 -12.50 5.44
N ILE A 83 9.83 -12.04 5.67
CA ILE A 83 10.49 -12.12 6.99
C ILE A 83 9.67 -11.36 8.05
N LYS A 84 9.18 -10.17 7.70
CA LYS A 84 8.34 -9.36 8.57
C LYS A 84 7.01 -10.03 8.87
N PHE A 85 6.33 -10.55 7.86
CA PHE A 85 5.10 -11.32 8.02
C PHE A 85 5.25 -12.50 8.98
N LEU A 86 6.29 -13.32 8.81
CA LEU A 86 6.54 -14.47 9.68
C LEU A 86 6.72 -14.08 11.15
N LYS A 87 7.21 -12.88 11.43
CA LYS A 87 7.41 -12.35 12.78
C LYS A 87 6.20 -11.55 13.30
N GLY A 88 5.22 -11.21 12.49
CA GLY A 88 4.14 -10.28 12.83
C GLY A 88 4.60 -8.82 12.93
N GLU A 89 5.75 -8.49 12.34
CA GLU A 89 6.29 -7.13 12.33
C GLU A 89 5.71 -6.33 11.16
N SER A 90 5.66 -5.01 11.30
CA SER A 90 5.22 -4.09 10.25
C SER A 90 6.04 -4.25 8.96
N PRO A 91 5.43 -4.07 7.76
CA PRO A 91 6.14 -4.14 6.49
C PRO A 91 7.32 -3.17 6.41
N PRO A 92 8.35 -3.46 5.59
CA PRO A 92 9.59 -2.67 5.57
C PRO A 92 9.43 -1.18 5.27
N ASP A 93 8.40 -0.81 4.51
CA ASP A 93 8.16 0.55 4.02
C ASP A 93 7.12 1.32 4.86
N PHE A 94 6.64 0.73 5.95
CA PHE A 94 5.68 1.34 6.88
C PHE A 94 6.32 1.66 8.23
N ALA A 95 5.65 2.48 9.02
CA ALA A 95 6.05 2.74 10.40
C ALA A 95 6.08 1.43 11.20
N ALA A 96 7.09 1.27 12.04
CA ALA A 96 7.28 0.05 12.83
C ALA A 96 6.34 0.04 14.05
N GLU A 97 5.06 -0.15 13.82
CA GLU A 97 4.03 -0.20 14.87
C GLU A 97 3.94 -1.60 15.50
N ASN A 98 4.18 -2.64 14.72
CA ASN A 98 4.28 -4.05 15.17
C ASN A 98 3.07 -4.55 15.97
N TYR A 99 1.86 -4.12 15.63
CA TYR A 99 0.62 -4.49 16.35
C TYR A 99 0.36 -5.99 16.39
N GLU A 100 0.77 -6.71 15.36
CA GLU A 100 0.47 -8.14 15.20
C GLU A 100 1.46 -9.07 15.91
N VAL A 101 2.59 -8.56 16.41
CA VAL A 101 3.62 -9.40 17.06
C VAL A 101 3.02 -10.27 18.16
N ASN A 102 2.16 -9.70 18.99
CA ASN A 102 1.51 -10.38 20.11
C ASN A 102 0.04 -10.72 19.85
N TYR A 103 -0.46 -10.52 18.64
CA TYR A 103 -1.85 -10.81 18.33
C TYR A 103 -2.06 -12.29 18.02
N ILE A 104 -2.86 -12.98 18.84
CA ILE A 104 -3.08 -14.44 18.76
C ILE A 104 -3.79 -14.83 17.45
N GLY A 105 -4.65 -13.96 16.92
CA GLY A 105 -5.42 -14.20 15.69
C GLY A 105 -4.71 -13.80 14.40
N ARG A 106 -3.41 -13.50 14.42
CA ARG A 106 -2.69 -13.11 13.20
C ARG A 106 -2.59 -14.28 12.21
N ALA A 107 -2.60 -13.94 10.93
CA ALA A 107 -2.38 -14.92 9.87
C ALA A 107 -0.97 -15.52 9.94
N THR A 108 -0.88 -16.79 9.60
CA THR A 108 0.35 -17.57 9.54
C THR A 108 0.57 -18.10 8.12
N ILE A 109 1.71 -18.74 7.87
CA ILE A 109 1.99 -19.38 6.58
C ILE A 109 0.94 -20.44 6.21
N ASN A 110 0.27 -21.05 7.20
CA ASN A 110 -0.74 -22.07 6.97
C ASN A 110 -2.07 -21.51 6.46
N ASP A 111 -2.30 -20.22 6.66
CA ASP A 111 -3.49 -19.52 6.18
C ASP A 111 -3.35 -19.05 4.73
N LEU A 112 -2.16 -19.20 4.14
CA LEU A 112 -1.87 -18.78 2.78
C LEU A 112 -2.11 -19.90 1.77
N THR A 113 -2.73 -19.54 0.64
CA THR A 113 -2.78 -20.42 -0.54
C THR A 113 -1.37 -20.64 -1.11
N GLU A 114 -1.21 -21.67 -1.95
CA GLU A 114 0.06 -21.89 -2.68
C GLU A 114 0.47 -20.66 -3.50
N LEU A 115 -0.48 -20.02 -4.17
CA LEU A 115 -0.23 -18.79 -4.90
C LEU A 115 0.21 -17.65 -3.96
N GLY A 116 -0.46 -17.50 -2.83
CA GLY A 116 -0.10 -16.49 -1.82
C GLY A 116 1.32 -16.70 -1.28
N LYS A 117 1.72 -17.93 -1.01
CA LYS A 117 3.09 -18.26 -0.58
C LYS A 117 4.12 -17.91 -1.66
N LYS A 118 3.82 -18.17 -2.94
CA LYS A 118 4.69 -17.78 -4.06
C LYS A 118 4.80 -16.26 -4.20
N GLN A 119 3.67 -15.56 -4.18
CA GLN A 119 3.65 -14.09 -4.26
C GLN A 119 4.38 -13.41 -3.12
N MET A 120 4.35 -14.00 -1.93
CA MET A 120 5.12 -13.53 -0.77
C MET A 120 6.57 -14.00 -0.77
N ALA A 121 7.04 -14.68 -1.79
CA ALA A 121 8.39 -15.24 -1.88
C ALA A 121 8.76 -16.19 -0.71
N LEU A 122 7.78 -16.84 -0.12
CA LEU A 122 7.95 -17.88 0.92
C LEU A 122 8.31 -19.24 0.31
N ILE A 123 7.87 -19.50 -0.91
CA ILE A 123 8.22 -20.67 -1.72
C ILE A 123 8.56 -20.23 -3.15
N SER A 124 9.25 -21.07 -3.89
CA SER A 124 9.60 -20.83 -5.31
C SER A 124 8.39 -20.93 -6.24
N TRP A 125 8.49 -20.27 -7.38
CA TRP A 125 7.53 -20.39 -8.49
C TRP A 125 7.68 -21.75 -9.17
#